data_76f2fe8a2196634fc1cfc7e226020374
#
_entry.id   76f2fe8a2196634fc1cfc7e226020374
#
_cell.length_a   1.000
_cell.length_b   1.000
_cell.length_c   1.000
_cell.angle_alpha   90.00
_cell.angle_beta   90.00
_cell.angle_gamma   90.00
#
_symmetry.space_group_name_H-M   'P 1'
#
loop_
_entity.id
_entity.type
_entity.pdbx_description
1 polymer ?
#
loop_
_entity_poly.entity_id
_entity_poly.type
_entity_poly.pdbx_seq_one_letter_code
_entity_poly.pdbx_strand_id
1 'polypeptide(L)'
;MCIRDSYVTHDQSEALTMSDRIAVFNDGVIQQLASPADLYERPENAFVAQFIGENNRLQGQVTAMNGTTCQVQINGSSAIRALAVNVGAVGQATTLSLRPERVKINPPAGSVPNLFNAEVRELIYLGDHVRTRVSVCGNDNFVVKLPNAEGAVQFEPGAKITVGWKTEDCRALDAP
;
A
#
# COMPACT_ATOMS: atom_id res chain seq x y z
N MET A 1 -4.97 -1.99 39.84
CA MET A 1 -5.74 -3.12 39.28
C MET A 1 -5.58 -3.01 37.77
N CYS A 2 -4.87 -3.95 37.11
CA CYS A 2 -4.76 -3.94 35.64
C CYS A 2 -5.97 -4.70 35.10
N ILE A 3 -6.87 -3.99 34.45
CA ILE A 3 -8.01 -4.56 33.74
C ILE A 3 -7.53 -4.81 32.31
N ARG A 4 -7.68 -6.03 31.81
CA ARG A 4 -7.48 -6.38 30.39
C ARG A 4 -8.84 -6.77 29.86
N ASP A 5 -9.38 -5.92 28.99
CA ASP A 5 -10.63 -6.18 28.30
C ASP A 5 -10.34 -6.62 26.88
N SER A 6 -11.11 -7.60 26.39
CA SER A 6 -11.06 -8.04 25.00
C SER A 6 -12.37 -7.67 24.32
N TYR A 7 -12.27 -7.02 23.17
CA TYR A 7 -13.39 -6.60 22.35
C TYR A 7 -13.29 -7.22 20.97
N VAL A 8 -14.39 -7.73 20.45
CA VAL A 8 -14.48 -8.31 19.10
C VAL A 8 -15.34 -7.39 18.24
N THR A 9 -14.80 -6.90 17.16
CA THR A 9 -15.50 -6.03 16.21
C THR A 9 -15.11 -6.38 14.78
N HIS A 10 -15.95 -6.05 13.82
CA HIS A 10 -15.63 -6.03 12.40
C HIS A 10 -15.36 -4.59 11.90
N ASP A 11 -15.50 -3.59 12.75
CA ASP A 11 -15.19 -2.20 12.44
C ASP A 11 -13.70 -1.92 12.70
N GLN A 12 -12.97 -1.65 11.62
CA GLN A 12 -11.54 -1.37 11.66
C GLN A 12 -11.25 -0.04 12.38
N SER A 13 -12.12 0.96 12.22
CA SER A 13 -11.93 2.28 12.82
C SER A 13 -12.05 2.21 14.34
N GLU A 14 -13.01 1.42 14.84
CA GLU A 14 -13.14 1.15 16.28
C GLU A 14 -11.89 0.44 16.82
N ALA A 15 -11.46 -0.65 16.14
CA ALA A 15 -10.30 -1.40 16.56
C ALA A 15 -9.04 -0.53 16.61
N LEU A 16 -8.78 0.27 15.56
CA LEU A 16 -7.59 1.12 15.45
C LEU A 16 -7.56 2.28 16.48
N THR A 17 -8.73 2.77 16.93
CA THR A 17 -8.83 3.92 17.85
C THR A 17 -8.89 3.54 19.31
N MET A 18 -9.41 2.35 19.66
CA MET A 18 -9.72 1.97 21.03
C MET A 18 -8.72 0.98 21.64
N SER A 19 -7.91 0.30 20.83
CA SER A 19 -7.13 -0.86 21.29
C SER A 19 -5.65 -0.55 21.39
N ASP A 20 -4.99 -1.09 22.43
CA ASP A 20 -3.52 -1.10 22.53
C ASP A 20 -2.89 -2.15 21.61
N ARG A 21 -3.61 -3.27 21.40
CA ARG A 21 -3.20 -4.36 20.50
C ARG A 21 -4.42 -4.92 19.77
N ILE A 22 -4.22 -5.27 18.52
CA ILE A 22 -5.26 -5.82 17.65
C ILE A 22 -4.79 -7.17 17.11
N ALA A 23 -5.65 -8.18 17.21
CA ALA A 23 -5.47 -9.46 16.54
C ALA A 23 -6.37 -9.51 15.30
N VAL A 24 -5.77 -9.68 14.13
CA VAL A 24 -6.52 -9.90 12.89
C VAL A 24 -6.70 -11.40 12.69
N PHE A 25 -7.95 -11.84 12.59
CA PHE A 25 -8.31 -13.25 12.40
C PHE A 25 -8.75 -13.50 10.96
N ASN A 26 -8.35 -14.64 10.43
CA ASN A 26 -8.90 -15.21 9.21
C ASN A 26 -8.89 -16.74 9.30
N ASP A 27 -10.00 -17.38 8.94
CA ASP A 27 -10.16 -18.84 8.96
C ASP A 27 -9.72 -19.51 10.28
N GLY A 28 -10.06 -18.88 11.42
CA GLY A 28 -9.73 -19.38 12.75
C GLY A 28 -8.27 -19.22 13.17
N VAL A 29 -7.44 -18.55 12.34
CA VAL A 29 -6.02 -18.32 12.61
C VAL A 29 -5.75 -16.82 12.80
N ILE A 30 -4.90 -16.49 13.78
CA ILE A 30 -4.40 -15.11 13.95
C ILE A 30 -3.39 -14.86 12.83
N GLN A 31 -3.73 -13.94 11.94
CA GLN A 31 -2.88 -13.53 10.84
C GLN A 31 -1.75 -12.58 11.29
N GLN A 32 -2.07 -11.69 12.22
CA GLN A 32 -1.10 -10.81 12.86
C GLN A 32 -1.68 -10.28 14.17
N LEU A 33 -0.83 -10.10 15.18
CA LEU A 33 -1.16 -9.48 16.47
C LEU A 33 -0.15 -8.37 16.75
N ALA A 34 -0.56 -7.11 16.65
CA ALA A 34 0.34 -5.97 16.79
C ALA A 34 -0.37 -4.73 17.32
N SER A 35 0.36 -3.63 17.52
CA SER A 35 -0.22 -2.32 17.77
C SER A 35 -1.00 -1.82 16.53
N PRO A 36 -1.97 -0.90 16.69
CA PRO A 36 -2.69 -0.29 15.56
C PRO A 36 -1.74 0.26 14.49
N ALA A 37 -0.70 0.97 14.90
CA ALA A 37 0.28 1.56 13.99
C ALA A 37 1.07 0.48 13.21
N ASP A 38 1.51 -0.58 13.88
CA ASP A 38 2.27 -1.65 13.21
C ASP A 38 1.37 -2.45 12.25
N LEU A 39 0.11 -2.70 12.58
CA LEU A 39 -0.83 -3.36 11.67
C LEU A 39 -1.04 -2.55 10.39
N TYR A 40 -1.14 -1.23 10.52
CA TYR A 40 -1.34 -0.35 9.37
C TYR A 40 -0.08 -0.17 8.54
N GLU A 41 1.05 0.16 9.18
CA GLU A 41 2.31 0.51 8.52
C GLU A 41 3.15 -0.73 8.14
N ARG A 42 3.01 -1.83 8.89
CA ARG A 42 3.86 -3.02 8.80
C ARG A 42 3.06 -4.32 8.70
N PRO A 43 2.12 -4.43 7.74
CA PRO A 43 1.42 -5.70 7.54
C PRO A 43 2.41 -6.80 7.16
N GLU A 44 2.24 -7.99 7.74
CA GLU A 44 3.13 -9.14 7.55
C GLU A 44 2.69 -10.04 6.40
N ASN A 45 1.43 -9.95 5.96
CA ASN A 45 0.90 -10.70 4.84
C ASN A 45 -0.12 -9.90 4.02
N ALA A 46 -0.47 -10.39 2.84
CA ALA A 46 -1.37 -9.72 1.90
C ALA A 46 -2.79 -9.56 2.45
N PHE A 47 -3.25 -10.52 3.26
CA PHE A 47 -4.56 -10.46 3.89
C PHE A 47 -4.67 -9.27 4.86
N VAL A 48 -3.72 -9.15 5.79
CA VAL A 48 -3.70 -8.04 6.77
C VAL A 48 -3.56 -6.69 6.07
N ALA A 49 -2.67 -6.60 5.07
CA ALA A 49 -2.49 -5.38 4.29
C ALA A 49 -3.77 -4.90 3.60
N GLN A 50 -4.59 -5.85 3.13
CA GLN A 50 -5.88 -5.57 2.49
C GLN A 50 -6.99 -5.31 3.50
N PHE A 51 -6.99 -6.03 4.60
CA PHE A 51 -8.02 -5.93 5.62
C PHE A 51 -7.95 -4.61 6.39
N ILE A 52 -6.75 -4.11 6.68
CA ILE A 52 -6.56 -2.86 7.44
C ILE A 52 -6.38 -1.66 6.50
N GLY A 53 -7.45 -0.88 6.35
CA GLY A 53 -7.43 0.36 5.57
C GLY A 53 -7.33 0.19 4.05
N GLU A 54 -7.31 1.31 3.33
CA GLU A 54 -7.18 1.30 1.87
C GLU A 54 -5.74 0.99 1.44
N ASN A 55 -5.60 0.16 0.42
CA ASN A 55 -4.30 -0.35 -0.03
C ASN A 55 -4.25 -0.57 -1.54
N ASN A 56 -3.19 -0.11 -2.19
CA ASN A 56 -2.87 -0.45 -3.56
C ASN A 56 -2.22 -1.83 -3.61
N ARG A 57 -2.72 -2.70 -4.47
CA ARG A 57 -2.17 -4.04 -4.71
C ARG A 57 -1.70 -4.18 -6.15
N LEU A 58 -0.48 -4.66 -6.31
CA LEU A 58 0.07 -5.04 -7.60
C LEU A 58 0.62 -6.46 -7.50
N GLN A 59 0.17 -7.34 -8.38
CA GLN A 59 0.66 -8.71 -8.42
C GLN A 59 1.86 -8.81 -9.36
N GLY A 60 2.87 -9.57 -8.97
CA GLY A 60 4.07 -9.74 -9.76
C GLY A 60 4.91 -10.93 -9.34
N GLN A 61 6.10 -11.00 -9.90
CA GLN A 61 7.07 -12.05 -9.63
C GLN A 61 8.39 -11.43 -9.20
N VAL A 62 9.00 -11.98 -8.16
CA VAL A 62 10.32 -11.56 -7.67
C VAL A 62 11.38 -11.90 -8.72
N THR A 63 12.13 -10.91 -9.19
CA THR A 63 13.19 -11.08 -10.18
C THR A 63 14.58 -10.93 -9.59
N ALA A 64 14.72 -10.25 -8.46
CA ALA A 64 15.99 -10.12 -7.74
C ALA A 64 15.74 -9.92 -6.25
N MET A 65 16.66 -10.42 -5.43
CA MET A 65 16.71 -10.23 -3.97
C MET A 65 18.00 -9.49 -3.60
N ASN A 66 17.90 -8.52 -2.71
CA ASN A 66 19.05 -7.76 -2.21
C ASN A 66 18.87 -7.46 -0.70
N GLY A 67 19.27 -8.43 0.13
CA GLY A 67 19.07 -8.34 1.58
C GLY A 67 17.60 -8.23 1.96
N THR A 68 17.22 -7.10 2.56
CA THR A 68 15.84 -6.82 3.00
C THR A 68 14.94 -6.25 1.88
N THR A 69 15.46 -6.09 0.67
CA THR A 69 14.72 -5.55 -0.48
C THR A 69 14.66 -6.53 -1.62
N CYS A 70 13.69 -6.38 -2.50
CA CYS A 70 13.55 -7.16 -3.72
C CYS A 70 13.13 -6.29 -4.90
N GLN A 71 13.32 -6.82 -6.10
CA GLN A 71 12.71 -6.31 -7.32
C GLN A 71 11.58 -7.24 -7.73
N VAL A 72 10.47 -6.65 -8.11
CA VAL A 72 9.27 -7.38 -8.54
C VAL A 72 8.87 -6.90 -9.92
N GLN A 73 8.75 -7.83 -10.85
CA GLN A 73 8.27 -7.59 -12.21
C GLN A 73 6.75 -7.61 -12.24
N ILE A 74 6.16 -6.52 -12.74
CA ILE A 74 4.71 -6.39 -12.94
C ILE A 74 4.42 -6.40 -14.45
N ASN A 75 3.47 -7.23 -14.88
CA ASN A 75 3.00 -7.27 -16.29
C ASN A 75 4.11 -7.34 -17.35
N GLY A 76 5.22 -7.99 -17.04
CA GLY A 76 6.32 -8.21 -17.95
C GLY A 76 7.18 -7.00 -18.32
N SER A 77 6.84 -5.78 -17.86
CA SER A 77 7.55 -4.57 -18.30
C SER A 77 7.97 -3.62 -17.18
N SER A 78 7.27 -3.59 -16.06
CA SER A 78 7.55 -2.66 -14.96
C SER A 78 8.25 -3.38 -13.81
N ALA A 79 9.44 -2.91 -13.42
CA ALA A 79 10.17 -3.42 -12.27
C ALA A 79 10.00 -2.47 -11.07
N ILE A 80 9.50 -2.97 -9.95
CA ILE A 80 9.25 -2.22 -8.72
C ILE A 80 10.20 -2.70 -7.64
N ARG A 81 10.83 -1.77 -6.92
CA ARG A 81 11.63 -2.05 -5.73
C ARG A 81 10.75 -1.99 -4.50
N ALA A 82 10.84 -3.03 -3.67
CA ALA A 82 10.03 -3.17 -2.45
C ALA A 82 10.83 -3.78 -1.30
N LEU A 83 10.32 -3.66 -0.08
CA LEU A 83 10.79 -4.43 1.06
C LEU A 83 10.35 -5.89 0.89
N ALA A 84 11.29 -6.81 1.04
CA ALA A 84 11.02 -8.25 1.06
C ALA A 84 10.53 -8.65 2.46
N VAL A 85 9.22 -8.82 2.63
CA VAL A 85 8.61 -9.12 3.94
C VAL A 85 8.23 -10.58 4.04
N ASN A 86 7.42 -11.06 3.10
CA ASN A 86 6.96 -12.46 3.06
C ASN A 86 7.26 -13.08 1.69
N VAL A 87 8.49 -12.84 1.24
CA VAL A 87 9.06 -13.43 0.02
C VAL A 87 10.51 -13.83 0.30
N GLY A 88 10.93 -14.98 -0.20
CA GLY A 88 12.24 -15.54 0.12
C GLY A 88 13.08 -15.97 -1.08
N ALA A 89 12.52 -15.99 -2.29
CA ALA A 89 13.23 -16.50 -3.46
C ALA A 89 12.88 -15.74 -4.75
N VAL A 90 13.84 -15.68 -5.66
CA VAL A 90 13.63 -15.25 -7.04
C VAL A 90 12.70 -16.24 -7.73
N GLY A 91 11.78 -15.73 -8.54
CA GLY A 91 10.73 -16.51 -9.21
C GLY A 91 9.45 -16.68 -8.38
N GLN A 92 9.46 -16.31 -7.11
CA GLN A 92 8.27 -16.38 -6.26
C GLN A 92 7.23 -15.33 -6.70
N ALA A 93 5.96 -15.75 -6.77
CA ALA A 93 4.84 -14.83 -6.94
C ALA A 93 4.66 -14.01 -5.66
N THR A 94 4.31 -12.74 -5.82
CA THR A 94 4.14 -11.82 -4.69
C THR A 94 3.04 -10.80 -4.97
N THR A 95 2.44 -10.33 -3.89
CA THR A 95 1.55 -9.15 -3.89
C THR A 95 2.31 -7.98 -3.29
N LEU A 96 2.51 -6.93 -4.07
CA LEU A 96 2.99 -5.66 -3.58
C LEU A 96 1.85 -4.89 -2.90
N SER A 97 2.13 -4.39 -1.73
CA SER A 97 1.25 -3.57 -0.91
C SER A 97 1.83 -2.17 -0.76
N LEU A 98 1.03 -1.15 -1.06
CA LEU A 98 1.44 0.25 -1.00
C LEU A 98 0.27 1.14 -0.57
N ARG A 99 0.45 1.90 0.49
CA ARG A 99 -0.58 2.82 0.98
C ARG A 99 -0.77 4.01 0.03
N PRO A 100 -2.03 4.41 -0.27
CA PRO A 100 -2.32 5.52 -1.18
C PRO A 100 -1.67 6.85 -0.82
N GLU A 101 -1.52 7.15 0.47
CA GLU A 101 -0.89 8.38 0.99
C GLU A 101 0.64 8.39 0.89
N ARG A 102 1.26 7.24 0.61
CA ARG A 102 2.71 7.12 0.39
C ARG A 102 3.11 7.39 -1.06
N VAL A 103 2.14 7.43 -1.96
CA VAL A 103 2.37 7.72 -3.37
C VAL A 103 2.42 9.22 -3.61
N LYS A 104 3.43 9.68 -4.34
CA LYS A 104 3.61 11.08 -4.74
C LYS A 104 3.24 11.25 -6.20
N ILE A 105 2.54 12.33 -6.54
CA ILE A 105 2.28 12.75 -7.91
C ILE A 105 3.36 13.75 -8.34
N ASN A 106 3.90 13.55 -9.54
CA ASN A 106 4.94 14.36 -10.15
C ASN A 106 6.12 14.64 -9.20
N PRO A 107 6.69 13.60 -8.54
CA PRO A 107 7.84 13.82 -7.69
C PRO A 107 9.03 14.31 -8.51
N PRO A 108 9.95 15.11 -7.93
CA PRO A 108 11.17 15.55 -8.62
C PRO A 108 11.96 14.37 -9.15
N ALA A 109 12.59 14.54 -10.32
CA ALA A 109 13.38 13.50 -10.95
C ALA A 109 14.48 13.00 -9.98
N GLY A 110 14.60 11.67 -9.86
CA GLY A 110 15.58 11.02 -8.97
C GLY A 110 15.26 11.06 -7.47
N SER A 111 14.13 11.67 -7.04
CA SER A 111 13.76 11.74 -5.63
C SER A 111 13.21 10.44 -5.05
N VAL A 112 12.75 9.53 -5.91
CA VAL A 112 12.20 8.22 -5.54
C VAL A 112 12.69 7.13 -6.49
N PRO A 113 12.93 5.91 -5.99
CA PRO A 113 13.45 4.81 -6.83
C PRO A 113 12.38 4.17 -7.72
N ASN A 114 11.10 4.30 -7.35
CA ASN A 114 9.97 3.83 -8.14
C ASN A 114 9.28 5.05 -8.74
N LEU A 115 9.33 5.18 -10.08
CA LEU A 115 8.73 6.29 -10.81
C LEU A 115 8.11 5.75 -12.11
N PHE A 116 6.82 5.99 -12.31
CA PHE A 116 6.05 5.46 -13.43
C PHE A 116 5.13 6.52 -14.04
N ASN A 117 4.95 6.44 -15.35
CA ASN A 117 3.92 7.21 -16.02
C ASN A 117 2.54 6.71 -15.63
N ALA A 118 1.62 7.63 -15.41
CA ALA A 118 0.26 7.33 -15.03
C ALA A 118 -0.73 8.27 -15.73
N GLU A 119 -1.98 7.87 -15.76
CA GLU A 119 -3.09 8.68 -16.29
C GLU A 119 -4.18 8.80 -15.23
N VAL A 120 -4.61 10.02 -14.96
CA VAL A 120 -5.71 10.29 -14.02
C VAL A 120 -7.01 9.77 -14.61
N ARG A 121 -7.72 8.94 -13.84
CA ARG A 121 -9.03 8.39 -14.22
C ARG A 121 -10.18 9.11 -13.54
N GLU A 122 -10.03 9.43 -12.27
CA GLU A 122 -11.09 9.99 -11.46
C GLU A 122 -10.52 10.73 -10.26
N LEU A 123 -11.21 11.78 -9.82
CA LEU A 123 -10.91 12.50 -8.59
C LEU A 123 -12.18 12.57 -7.73
N ILE A 124 -12.04 12.21 -6.46
CA ILE A 124 -13.11 12.28 -5.47
C ILE A 124 -12.64 13.19 -4.34
N TYR A 125 -13.32 14.28 -4.13
CA TYR A 125 -13.06 15.20 -3.04
C TYR A 125 -13.73 14.72 -1.76
N LEU A 126 -12.93 14.49 -0.71
CA LEU A 126 -13.39 13.93 0.57
C LEU A 126 -13.22 14.91 1.74
N GLY A 127 -12.95 16.17 1.45
CA GLY A 127 -12.79 17.23 2.43
C GLY A 127 -11.35 17.41 2.88
N ASP A 128 -10.84 16.51 3.67
CA ASP A 128 -9.44 16.53 4.17
C ASP A 128 -8.40 16.10 3.11
N HIS A 129 -8.84 15.31 2.13
CA HIS A 129 -8.00 14.86 1.02
C HIS A 129 -8.78 14.69 -0.28
N VAL A 130 -8.04 14.62 -1.39
CA VAL A 130 -8.56 14.24 -2.70
C VAL A 130 -8.08 12.81 -2.97
N ARG A 131 -9.03 11.90 -3.16
CA ARG A 131 -8.78 10.53 -3.59
C ARG A 131 -8.71 10.50 -5.12
N THR A 132 -7.51 10.30 -5.65
CA THR A 132 -7.25 10.27 -7.08
C THR A 132 -7.04 8.85 -7.55
N ARG A 133 -7.89 8.36 -8.46
CA ARG A 133 -7.71 7.07 -9.11
C ARG A 133 -6.91 7.26 -10.39
N VAL A 134 -5.87 6.47 -10.57
CA VAL A 134 -4.97 6.54 -11.73
C VAL A 134 -4.77 5.17 -12.36
N SER A 135 -4.43 5.17 -13.65
CA SER A 135 -3.96 4.00 -14.37
C SER A 135 -2.44 4.00 -14.37
N VAL A 136 -1.82 2.98 -13.80
CA VAL A 136 -0.38 2.81 -13.70
C VAL A 136 0.02 1.33 -13.68
N CYS A 137 1.09 0.95 -14.36
CA CYS A 137 1.59 -0.43 -14.42
C CYS A 137 0.51 -1.46 -14.81
N GLY A 138 -0.44 -1.08 -15.67
CA GLY A 138 -1.56 -1.95 -16.08
C GLY A 138 -2.66 -2.11 -15.04
N ASN A 139 -2.65 -1.35 -13.95
CA ASN A 139 -3.71 -1.30 -12.95
C ASN A 139 -4.48 0.01 -13.07
N ASP A 140 -5.78 -0.07 -13.38
CA ASP A 140 -6.69 1.08 -13.54
C ASP A 140 -7.35 1.52 -12.22
N ASN A 141 -7.14 0.76 -11.15
CA ASN A 141 -7.71 1.04 -9.82
C ASN A 141 -6.67 1.48 -8.79
N PHE A 142 -5.54 1.99 -9.26
CA PHE A 142 -4.50 2.48 -8.36
C PHE A 142 -4.91 3.84 -7.77
N VAL A 143 -4.82 3.97 -6.46
CA VAL A 143 -5.30 5.13 -5.71
C VAL A 143 -4.13 5.94 -5.15
N VAL A 144 -4.23 7.26 -5.26
CA VAL A 144 -3.35 8.22 -4.60
C VAL A 144 -4.20 9.13 -3.72
N LYS A 145 -3.80 9.33 -2.47
CA LYS A 145 -4.42 10.30 -1.57
C LYS A 145 -3.56 11.55 -1.48
N LEU A 146 -4.12 12.66 -1.90
CA LEU A 146 -3.47 13.97 -1.84
C LEU A 146 -4.13 14.79 -0.73
N PRO A 147 -3.37 15.30 0.25
CA PRO A 147 -3.92 16.21 1.25
C PRO A 147 -4.57 17.41 0.55
N ASN A 148 -5.73 17.82 1.03
CA ASN A 148 -6.40 19.04 0.57
C ASN A 148 -5.72 20.24 1.20
N ALA A 149 -4.66 20.76 0.55
CA ALA A 149 -3.90 21.91 0.99
C ALA A 149 -4.16 23.11 0.08
N GLU A 150 -4.03 24.32 0.61
CA GLU A 150 -4.10 25.54 -0.18
C GLU A 150 -3.02 25.53 -1.28
N GLY A 151 -3.43 25.77 -2.54
CA GLY A 151 -2.53 25.68 -3.69
C GLY A 151 -2.25 24.27 -4.21
N ALA A 152 -2.97 23.26 -3.73
CA ALA A 152 -2.85 21.90 -4.27
C ALA A 152 -3.20 21.89 -5.76
N VAL A 153 -2.35 21.23 -6.55
CA VAL A 153 -2.56 21.10 -8.00
C VAL A 153 -3.80 20.25 -8.24
N GLN A 154 -4.77 20.82 -8.96
CA GLN A 154 -5.93 20.08 -9.42
C GLN A 154 -5.59 19.42 -10.76
N PHE A 155 -5.91 18.14 -10.86
CA PHE A 155 -5.78 17.37 -12.11
C PHE A 155 -7.16 17.16 -12.71
N GLU A 156 -7.22 16.94 -14.01
CA GLU A 156 -8.45 16.55 -14.70
C GLU A 156 -8.36 15.07 -15.13
N PRO A 157 -9.47 14.35 -15.24
CA PRO A 157 -9.49 13.03 -15.86
C PRO A 157 -8.83 13.05 -17.24
N GLY A 158 -7.96 12.07 -17.52
CA GLY A 158 -7.15 12.01 -18.73
C GLY A 158 -5.79 12.70 -18.64
N ALA A 159 -5.51 13.47 -17.59
CA ALA A 159 -4.22 14.11 -17.41
C ALA A 159 -3.10 13.06 -17.31
N LYS A 160 -2.01 13.29 -18.03
CA LYS A 160 -0.79 12.49 -17.96
C LYS A 160 0.09 13.02 -16.84
N ILE A 161 0.43 12.16 -15.91
CA ILE A 161 1.23 12.48 -14.73
C ILE A 161 2.31 11.42 -14.53
N THR A 162 3.19 11.65 -13.59
CA THR A 162 4.03 10.59 -13.03
C THR A 162 3.60 10.30 -11.59
N VAL A 163 3.72 9.05 -11.18
CA VAL A 163 3.55 8.63 -9.79
C VAL A 163 4.80 7.95 -9.30
N GLY A 164 5.14 8.15 -8.05
CA GLY A 164 6.33 7.53 -7.51
C GLY A 164 6.28 7.36 -6.00
N TRP A 165 7.09 6.40 -5.50
CA TRP A 165 7.19 6.07 -4.09
C TRP A 165 8.56 5.51 -3.74
N LYS A 166 8.87 5.48 -2.46
CA LYS A 166 10.11 4.92 -1.95
C LYS A 166 10.03 3.40 -1.84
N THR A 167 11.20 2.75 -1.80
CA THR A 167 11.29 1.29 -1.61
C THR A 167 10.68 0.85 -0.28
N GLU A 168 10.95 1.60 0.79
CA GLU A 168 10.47 1.33 2.13
C GLU A 168 8.95 1.46 2.30
N ASP A 169 8.28 2.19 1.42
CA ASP A 169 6.82 2.37 1.43
C ASP A 169 6.07 1.21 0.75
N CYS A 170 6.78 0.38 -0.02
CA CYS A 170 6.21 -0.74 -0.78
C CYS A 170 6.68 -2.07 -0.18
N ARG A 171 5.75 -2.97 0.13
CA ARG A 171 6.02 -4.26 0.78
C ARG A 171 5.69 -5.40 -0.17
N ALA A 172 6.64 -6.30 -0.38
CA ALA A 172 6.41 -7.56 -1.10
C ALA A 172 5.97 -8.62 -0.09
N LEU A 173 4.71 -9.04 -0.22
CA LEU A 173 4.03 -9.97 0.66
C LEU A 173 3.77 -11.29 -0.06
N ASP A 174 3.19 -12.26 0.65
CA ASP A 174 2.73 -13.51 0.04
C ASP A 174 1.76 -13.24 -1.13
N ALA A 175 1.69 -14.19 -2.04
CA ALA A 175 0.64 -14.25 -3.04
C ALA A 175 -0.44 -15.21 -2.52
N PRO A 176 -1.71 -14.76 -2.40
CA PRO A 176 -2.82 -15.64 -2.03
C PRO A 176 -3.15 -16.63 -3.14
#